data_0e982ecae111dfd0cb22bb270f70758f
#
_entry.id   0e982ecae111dfd0cb22bb270f70758f
#
_cell.length_a   1.000
_cell.length_b   1.000
_cell.length_c   1.000
_cell.angle_alpha   90.00
_cell.angle_beta   90.00
_cell.angle_gamma   90.00
#
_symmetry.space_group_name_H-M   'P 1'
#
loop_
_entity.id
_entity.type
_entity.pdbx_description
1 polymer ?
#
loop_
_entity_poly.entity_id
_entity_poly.type
_entity_poly.pdbx_seq_one_letter_code
_entity_poly.pdbx_strand_id
1 'polypeptide(L)'
;MGHMFGRRIAAVHNPTDCMGVDLLECCVGKLWDDWSTDPREVAIEQLKRALVLEGKSKVVLICHSQGTIIASNVLRVLNEDRDLTDRHLAKLEVYAFANCAHQMEKGRIGRLETLSNTLDTVAMLGSCCPYKEWRDVDGETINIEGRKFFEEGKRGHMLETHYLQGLEQGEYAGSKLHDYRKEAKSKST
;
A
#
# COMPACT_ATOMS: atom_id res chain seq x y z
N MET A 1 3.22 14.47 3.88
CA MET A 1 1.97 13.64 3.94
C MET A 1 0.91 14.24 4.88
N GLY A 2 1.13 14.46 6.18
CA GLY A 2 0.11 15.02 7.10
C GLY A 2 -0.47 16.37 6.64
N HIS A 3 0.37 17.29 6.18
CA HIS A 3 -0.06 18.55 5.61
C HIS A 3 -0.85 18.39 4.29
N MET A 4 -0.45 17.46 3.43
CA MET A 4 -1.11 17.20 2.14
C MET A 4 -2.59 16.80 2.30
N PHE A 5 -2.89 16.03 3.32
CA PHE A 5 -4.22 15.48 3.58
C PHE A 5 -4.93 16.14 4.77
N GLY A 6 -4.31 17.09 5.45
CA GLY A 6 -4.90 17.77 6.62
C GLY A 6 -5.30 16.80 7.73
N ARG A 7 -4.56 15.71 7.93
CA ARG A 7 -4.88 14.64 8.88
C ARG A 7 -3.69 14.26 9.74
N ARG A 8 -3.97 13.79 10.95
CA ARG A 8 -2.96 13.12 11.78
C ARG A 8 -2.64 11.77 11.17
N ILE A 9 -1.35 11.42 11.14
CA ILE A 9 -0.83 10.17 10.60
C ILE A 9 -0.16 9.43 11.74
N ALA A 10 -0.52 8.15 11.91
CA ALA A 10 0.28 7.19 12.66
C ALA A 10 1.19 6.47 11.66
N ALA A 11 2.47 6.32 12.00
CA ALA A 11 3.43 5.62 11.16
C ALA A 11 3.84 4.31 11.84
N VAL A 12 3.85 3.23 11.07
CA VAL A 12 4.53 1.99 11.44
C VAL A 12 5.88 2.03 10.75
N HIS A 13 6.94 2.07 11.54
CA HIS A 13 8.30 2.10 11.04
C HIS A 13 8.80 0.68 10.80
N ASN A 14 9.24 0.39 9.58
CA ASN A 14 10.01 -0.80 9.26
C ASN A 14 11.48 -0.36 9.24
N PRO A 15 12.30 -0.78 10.22
CA PRO A 15 13.71 -0.43 10.22
C PRO A 15 14.39 -1.12 9.03
N THR A 16 15.04 -0.32 8.20
CA THR A 16 15.77 -0.76 7.02
C THR A 16 17.19 -0.19 7.06
N ASP A 17 18.18 -0.96 6.61
CA ASP A 17 19.60 -0.56 6.72
C ASP A 17 20.04 0.31 5.54
N CYS A 18 19.65 -0.02 4.32
CA CYS A 18 19.85 0.81 3.13
C CYS A 18 19.05 0.28 1.92
N MET A 19 18.84 1.14 0.92
CA MET A 19 18.03 0.81 -0.26
C MET A 19 18.49 -0.44 -1.02
N GLY A 20 19.79 -0.75 -1.03
CA GLY A 20 20.34 -1.95 -1.69
C GLY A 20 20.07 -3.22 -0.89
N VAL A 21 20.18 -3.16 0.44
CA VAL A 21 19.84 -4.26 1.35
C VAL A 21 18.33 -4.45 1.35
N ASP A 22 17.53 -3.38 1.40
CA ASP A 22 16.08 -3.40 1.34
C ASP A 22 15.57 -4.08 0.07
N LEU A 23 16.22 -3.82 -1.09
CA LEU A 23 15.88 -4.48 -2.34
C LEU A 23 16.20 -5.97 -2.29
N LEU A 24 17.34 -6.33 -1.70
CA LEU A 24 17.73 -7.73 -1.48
C LEU A 24 16.75 -8.40 -0.50
N GLU A 25 16.39 -7.74 0.58
CA GLU A 25 15.39 -8.22 1.55
C GLU A 25 14.02 -8.37 0.91
N CYS A 26 13.60 -7.47 0.03
CA CYS A 26 12.39 -7.65 -0.77
C CYS A 26 12.45 -8.90 -1.63
N CYS A 27 13.60 -9.20 -2.23
CA CYS A 27 13.80 -10.42 -3.02
C CYS A 27 13.81 -11.67 -2.13
N VAL A 28 14.48 -11.60 -0.97
CA VAL A 28 14.58 -12.72 -0.01
C VAL A 28 13.28 -12.89 0.78
N GLY A 29 12.63 -11.79 1.20
CA GLY A 29 11.35 -11.83 1.91
C GLY A 29 10.22 -12.42 1.09
N LYS A 30 10.34 -12.38 -0.25
CA LYS A 30 9.45 -13.10 -1.16
C LYS A 30 9.69 -14.62 -1.17
N LEU A 31 10.87 -15.05 -0.73
CA LEU A 31 11.24 -16.46 -0.63
C LEU A 31 10.79 -17.10 0.70
N TRP A 32 10.47 -16.27 1.72
CA TRP A 32 10.03 -16.75 3.04
C TRP A 32 8.79 -16.00 3.51
N ASP A 33 7.66 -16.62 3.32
CA ASP A 33 6.33 -16.12 3.72
C ASP A 33 6.14 -15.99 5.24
N ASP A 34 7.10 -16.48 6.03
CA ASP A 34 7.00 -16.64 7.49
C ASP A 34 7.78 -15.59 8.30
N TRP A 35 8.05 -14.43 7.66
CA TRP A 35 8.70 -13.34 8.39
C TRP A 35 7.66 -12.60 9.25
N SER A 36 7.49 -13.09 10.48
CA SER A 36 6.80 -12.34 11.53
C SER A 36 7.67 -11.15 11.91
N THR A 37 7.52 -10.04 11.21
CA THR A 37 8.19 -8.81 11.59
C THR A 37 7.30 -8.07 12.58
N ASP A 38 7.87 -7.54 13.67
CA ASP A 38 7.19 -6.63 14.60
C ASP A 38 6.32 -5.58 13.88
N PRO A 39 6.73 -4.99 12.72
CA PRO A 39 5.92 -4.04 11.97
C PRO A 39 4.58 -4.60 11.48
N ARG A 40 4.51 -5.88 11.10
CA ARG A 40 3.25 -6.52 10.67
C ARG A 40 2.26 -6.61 11.83
N GLU A 41 2.71 -7.09 12.98
CA GLU A 41 1.86 -7.24 14.17
C GLU A 41 1.36 -5.89 14.67
N VAL A 42 2.25 -4.90 14.73
CA VAL A 42 1.88 -3.53 15.08
C VAL A 42 0.85 -2.96 14.11
N ALA A 43 1.02 -3.18 12.81
CA ALA A 43 0.07 -2.71 11.80
C ALA A 43 -1.31 -3.38 11.96
N ILE A 44 -1.35 -4.70 12.19
CA ILE A 44 -2.59 -5.44 12.42
C ILE A 44 -3.32 -4.88 13.65
N GLU A 45 -2.62 -4.73 14.76
CA GLU A 45 -3.23 -4.23 16.01
C GLU A 45 -3.78 -2.80 15.84
N GLN A 46 -3.01 -1.90 15.26
CA GLN A 46 -3.42 -0.52 15.03
C GLN A 46 -4.64 -0.43 14.09
N LEU A 47 -4.64 -1.23 13.02
CA LEU A 47 -5.76 -1.25 12.08
C LEU A 47 -7.02 -1.85 12.71
N LYS A 48 -6.92 -2.98 13.42
CA LYS A 48 -8.05 -3.56 14.15
C LYS A 48 -8.67 -2.55 15.11
N ARG A 49 -7.86 -1.90 15.93
CA ARG A 49 -8.33 -0.85 16.85
C ARG A 49 -9.04 0.28 16.10
N ALA A 50 -8.44 0.76 15.00
CA ALA A 50 -9.01 1.85 14.22
C ALA A 50 -10.33 1.48 13.53
N LEU A 51 -10.46 0.24 13.06
CA LEU A 51 -11.64 -0.26 12.34
C LEU A 51 -12.85 -0.47 13.27
N VAL A 52 -12.60 -0.93 14.50
CA VAL A 52 -13.66 -1.20 15.48
C VAL A 52 -14.17 0.09 16.13
N LEU A 53 -13.34 1.14 16.23
CA LEU A 53 -13.72 2.40 16.86
C LEU A 53 -15.00 2.98 16.24
N GLU A 54 -16.00 3.22 17.10
CA GLU A 54 -17.20 3.94 16.73
C GLU A 54 -16.87 5.40 16.37
N GLY A 55 -17.67 5.96 15.45
CA GLY A 55 -17.47 7.33 14.97
C GLY A 55 -16.41 7.50 13.88
N LYS A 56 -15.62 6.48 13.57
CA LYS A 56 -14.76 6.49 12.36
C LYS A 56 -15.49 5.88 11.19
N SER A 57 -15.74 6.69 10.16
CA SER A 57 -16.35 6.23 8.90
C SER A 57 -15.31 5.66 7.93
N LYS A 58 -14.02 5.96 8.15
CA LYS A 58 -12.94 5.61 7.25
C LYS A 58 -11.59 5.46 7.98
N VAL A 59 -10.82 4.47 7.54
CA VAL A 59 -9.43 4.24 7.93
C VAL A 59 -8.63 4.14 6.63
N VAL A 60 -7.53 4.89 6.53
CA VAL A 60 -6.68 4.92 5.34
C VAL A 60 -5.32 4.34 5.70
N LEU A 61 -4.91 3.31 4.97
CA LEU A 61 -3.57 2.75 5.01
C LEU A 61 -2.82 3.19 3.76
N ILE A 62 -1.67 3.84 3.94
CA ILE A 62 -0.73 4.14 2.87
C ILE A 62 0.50 3.28 3.09
N CYS A 63 0.88 2.51 2.09
CA CYS A 63 2.08 1.68 2.10
C CYS A 63 2.93 1.97 0.86
N HIS A 64 4.24 1.79 0.98
CA HIS A 64 5.20 2.08 -0.07
C HIS A 64 6.33 1.05 -0.07
N SER A 65 6.74 0.62 -1.27
CA SER A 65 7.91 -0.26 -1.42
C SER A 65 7.71 -1.59 -0.65
N GLN A 66 8.68 -2.03 0.12
CA GLN A 66 8.59 -3.21 1.00
C GLN A 66 7.36 -3.18 1.91
N GLY A 67 6.92 -2.00 2.35
CA GLY A 67 5.68 -1.85 3.11
C GLY A 67 4.43 -2.38 2.40
N THR A 68 4.47 -2.56 1.06
CA THR A 68 3.37 -3.18 0.32
C THR A 68 3.28 -4.69 0.51
N ILE A 69 4.43 -5.36 0.73
CA ILE A 69 4.49 -6.79 1.08
C ILE A 69 3.90 -6.99 2.48
N ILE A 70 4.32 -6.15 3.44
CA ILE A 70 3.77 -6.17 4.79
C ILE A 70 2.25 -5.92 4.75
N ALA A 71 1.81 -4.91 3.99
CA ALA A 71 0.40 -4.59 3.84
C ALA A 71 -0.41 -5.74 3.22
N SER A 72 0.13 -6.45 2.23
CA SER A 72 -0.50 -7.64 1.64
C SER A 72 -0.77 -8.70 2.71
N ASN A 73 0.23 -9.05 3.51
CA ASN A 73 0.09 -10.00 4.61
C ASN A 73 -0.90 -9.52 5.68
N VAL A 74 -0.88 -8.22 6.02
CA VAL A 74 -1.85 -7.61 6.94
C VAL A 74 -3.26 -7.74 6.39
N LEU A 75 -3.48 -7.45 5.12
CA LEU A 75 -4.80 -7.56 4.48
C LEU A 75 -5.34 -8.98 4.51
N ARG A 76 -4.50 -9.99 4.25
CA ARG A 76 -4.88 -11.39 4.35
C ARG A 76 -5.40 -11.71 5.75
N VAL A 77 -4.62 -11.36 6.80
CA VAL A 77 -5.02 -11.60 8.19
C VAL A 77 -6.33 -10.89 8.55
N LEU A 78 -6.49 -9.62 8.14
CA LEU A 78 -7.72 -8.86 8.43
C LEU A 78 -8.94 -9.42 7.69
N ASN A 79 -8.77 -9.90 6.46
CA ASN A 79 -9.86 -10.51 5.69
C ASN A 79 -10.32 -11.86 6.26
N GLU A 80 -9.41 -12.62 6.86
CA GLU A 80 -9.69 -13.90 7.51
C GLU A 80 -10.23 -13.75 8.94
N ASP A 81 -10.07 -12.56 9.54
CA ASP A 81 -10.48 -12.30 10.92
C ASP A 81 -12.01 -12.31 11.07
N ARG A 82 -12.51 -13.24 11.87
CA ARG A 82 -13.95 -13.42 12.12
C ARG A 82 -14.54 -12.39 13.08
N ASP A 83 -13.71 -11.71 13.86
CA ASP A 83 -14.14 -10.65 14.78
C ASP A 83 -14.38 -9.32 14.04
N LEU A 84 -13.83 -9.20 12.81
CA LEU A 84 -14.06 -8.06 11.94
C LEU A 84 -15.23 -8.30 10.99
N THR A 85 -16.30 -7.55 11.19
CA THR A 85 -17.47 -7.58 10.30
C THR A 85 -17.15 -6.92 8.95
N ASP A 86 -17.96 -7.22 7.91
CA ASP A 86 -17.86 -6.53 6.61
C ASP A 86 -18.01 -5.01 6.74
N ARG A 87 -18.82 -4.54 7.68
CA ARG A 87 -18.96 -3.11 7.98
C ARG A 87 -17.67 -2.51 8.53
N HIS A 88 -16.91 -3.25 9.33
CA HIS A 88 -15.61 -2.80 9.82
C HIS A 88 -14.62 -2.71 8.66
N LEU A 89 -14.48 -3.77 7.87
CA LEU A 89 -13.53 -3.83 6.77
C LEU A 89 -13.88 -2.88 5.62
N ALA A 90 -15.15 -2.63 5.35
CA ALA A 90 -15.56 -1.64 4.36
C ALA A 90 -15.07 -0.21 4.66
N LYS A 91 -14.67 0.09 5.90
CA LYS A 91 -14.06 1.38 6.25
C LYS A 91 -12.60 1.50 5.78
N LEU A 92 -11.93 0.36 5.53
CA LEU A 92 -10.50 0.35 5.18
C LEU A 92 -10.31 0.69 3.70
N GLU A 93 -9.49 1.70 3.44
CA GLU A 93 -8.98 2.04 2.13
C GLU A 93 -7.47 1.94 2.12
N VAL A 94 -6.92 1.22 1.14
CA VAL A 94 -5.48 0.97 1.00
C VAL A 94 -4.95 1.60 -0.27
N TYR A 95 -3.84 2.31 -0.14
CA TYR A 95 -3.14 2.96 -1.24
C TYR A 95 -1.68 2.49 -1.24
N ALA A 96 -1.35 1.65 -2.21
CA ALA A 96 -0.05 1.01 -2.35
C ALA A 96 0.78 1.74 -3.41
N PHE A 97 1.83 2.43 -2.97
CA PHE A 97 2.79 3.10 -3.83
C PHE A 97 4.00 2.20 -4.11
N ALA A 98 4.51 2.21 -5.35
CA ALA A 98 5.61 1.35 -5.77
C ALA A 98 5.39 -0.12 -5.35
N ASN A 99 4.20 -0.63 -5.63
CA ASN A 99 3.78 -1.93 -5.10
C ASN A 99 4.63 -3.06 -5.67
N CYS A 100 5.42 -3.68 -4.80
CA CYS A 100 6.28 -4.81 -5.12
C CYS A 100 5.77 -6.15 -4.56
N ALA A 101 4.59 -6.20 -3.94
CA ALA A 101 3.97 -7.46 -3.54
C ALA A 101 3.62 -8.31 -4.76
N HIS A 102 3.69 -9.63 -4.63
CA HIS A 102 3.22 -10.56 -5.67
C HIS A 102 1.72 -10.81 -5.53
N GLN A 103 1.24 -10.91 -4.31
CA GLN A 103 -0.18 -11.08 -4.01
C GLN A 103 -0.68 -9.87 -3.21
N MET A 104 -1.81 -9.32 -3.58
CA MET A 104 -2.48 -8.30 -2.76
C MET A 104 -3.98 -8.34 -3.06
N GLU A 105 -4.71 -9.00 -2.19
CA GLU A 105 -6.14 -9.19 -2.32
C GLU A 105 -6.92 -8.05 -1.69
N LYS A 106 -7.95 -7.59 -2.40
CA LYS A 106 -8.89 -6.60 -1.85
C LYS A 106 -9.79 -7.23 -0.80
N GLY A 107 -10.30 -8.43 -1.09
CA GLY A 107 -11.25 -9.09 -0.21
C GLY A 107 -12.42 -8.17 0.20
N ARG A 108 -12.70 -8.11 1.51
CA ARG A 108 -13.82 -7.37 2.12
C ARG A 108 -13.56 -5.86 2.33
N ILE A 109 -12.33 -5.37 2.10
CA ILE A 109 -12.01 -3.96 2.34
C ILE A 109 -12.71 -3.02 1.35
N GLY A 110 -12.97 -1.78 1.79
CA GLY A 110 -13.71 -0.80 0.98
C GLY A 110 -12.99 -0.42 -0.31
N ARG A 111 -11.67 -0.26 -0.27
CA ARG A 111 -10.88 0.20 -1.43
C ARG A 111 -9.45 -0.33 -1.40
N LEU A 112 -8.96 -0.69 -2.58
CA LEU A 112 -7.56 -0.96 -2.85
C LEU A 112 -7.15 -0.23 -4.13
N GLU A 113 -6.13 0.63 -4.04
CA GLU A 113 -5.54 1.32 -5.17
C GLU A 113 -4.02 1.13 -5.17
N THR A 114 -3.47 0.79 -6.34
CA THR A 114 -2.03 0.72 -6.58
C THR A 114 -1.62 1.89 -7.46
N LEU A 115 -0.61 2.65 -7.04
CA LEU A 115 -0.06 3.80 -7.75
C LEU A 115 1.42 3.53 -8.02
N SER A 116 1.80 3.42 -9.30
CA SER A 116 3.18 3.03 -9.65
C SER A 116 3.70 3.80 -10.85
N ASN A 117 4.98 4.16 -10.78
CA ASN A 117 5.76 4.63 -11.90
C ASN A 117 6.27 3.43 -12.69
N THR A 118 6.03 3.35 -13.99
CA THR A 118 6.30 2.12 -14.76
C THR A 118 7.78 1.79 -14.91
N LEU A 119 8.68 2.75 -14.71
CA LEU A 119 10.13 2.56 -14.68
C LEU A 119 10.74 2.65 -13.28
N ASP A 120 9.92 2.51 -12.22
CA ASP A 120 10.40 2.27 -10.87
C ASP A 120 10.80 0.80 -10.74
N THR A 121 12.09 0.55 -10.51
CA THR A 121 12.66 -0.81 -10.45
C THR A 121 12.03 -1.68 -9.36
N VAL A 122 11.58 -1.08 -8.25
CA VAL A 122 10.89 -1.82 -7.18
C VAL A 122 9.46 -2.17 -7.59
N ALA A 123 8.72 -1.25 -8.20
CA ALA A 123 7.40 -1.54 -8.75
C ALA A 123 7.44 -2.61 -9.85
N MET A 124 8.55 -2.70 -10.60
CA MET A 124 8.77 -3.75 -11.61
C MET A 124 8.92 -5.16 -11.01
N LEU A 125 9.16 -5.29 -9.71
CA LEU A 125 9.14 -6.58 -9.02
C LEU A 125 7.71 -7.07 -8.71
N GLY A 126 6.72 -6.22 -8.83
CA GLY A 126 5.31 -6.51 -8.54
C GLY A 126 4.37 -5.88 -9.56
N SER A 127 3.72 -4.76 -9.20
CA SER A 127 2.64 -4.15 -10.00
C SER A 127 2.98 -3.76 -11.43
N CYS A 128 4.24 -3.43 -11.70
CA CYS A 128 4.76 -3.09 -13.03
C CYS A 128 5.64 -4.19 -13.62
N CYS A 129 5.51 -5.42 -13.17
CA CYS A 129 6.31 -6.54 -13.69
C CYS A 129 6.08 -6.70 -15.20
N PRO A 130 7.14 -6.62 -16.02
CA PRO A 130 7.03 -6.75 -17.46
C PRO A 130 6.73 -8.19 -17.92
N TYR A 131 6.97 -9.16 -17.04
CA TYR A 131 6.79 -10.57 -17.30
C TYR A 131 5.47 -11.05 -16.70
N LYS A 132 4.40 -11.03 -17.45
CA LYS A 132 3.05 -11.47 -17.01
C LYS A 132 3.00 -12.95 -16.56
N GLU A 133 3.96 -13.75 -16.99
CA GLU A 133 4.06 -15.17 -16.67
C GLU A 133 5.06 -15.45 -15.54
N TRP A 134 5.60 -14.41 -14.91
CA TRP A 134 6.47 -14.62 -13.77
C TRP A 134 5.69 -15.33 -12.67
N ARG A 135 6.25 -16.45 -12.25
CA ARG A 135 5.75 -17.19 -11.09
C ARG A 135 6.72 -16.98 -9.94
N ASP A 136 6.16 -16.82 -8.77
CA ASP A 136 6.95 -16.83 -7.52
C ASP A 136 7.46 -18.24 -7.22
N VAL A 137 8.09 -18.41 -6.05
CA VAL A 137 8.66 -19.69 -5.63
C VAL A 137 7.61 -20.78 -5.44
N ASP A 138 6.38 -20.40 -5.18
CA ASP A 138 5.23 -21.29 -5.00
C ASP A 138 4.51 -21.58 -6.33
N GLY A 139 5.00 -21.00 -7.43
CA GLY A 139 4.43 -21.17 -8.76
C GLY A 139 3.21 -20.28 -9.03
N GLU A 140 2.91 -19.34 -8.15
CA GLU A 140 1.80 -18.41 -8.28
C GLU A 140 2.17 -17.21 -9.16
N THR A 141 1.23 -16.77 -9.96
CA THR A 141 1.40 -15.55 -10.79
C THR A 141 1.14 -14.31 -9.96
N ILE A 142 1.74 -13.17 -10.35
CA ILE A 142 1.49 -11.89 -9.70
C ILE A 142 0.01 -11.53 -9.80
N ASN A 143 -0.67 -11.46 -8.65
CA ASN A 143 -2.08 -11.11 -8.53
C ASN A 143 -2.27 -9.93 -7.57
N ILE A 144 -2.44 -8.73 -8.12
CA ILE A 144 -2.72 -7.52 -7.36
C ILE A 144 -4.11 -7.04 -7.77
N GLU A 145 -5.06 -7.11 -6.86
CA GLU A 145 -6.43 -6.67 -7.07
C GLU A 145 -6.60 -5.15 -6.93
N GLY A 146 -7.82 -4.69 -7.13
CA GLY A 146 -8.19 -3.29 -7.00
C GLY A 146 -7.89 -2.46 -8.25
N ARG A 147 -7.92 -1.13 -8.08
CA ARG A 147 -7.66 -0.19 -9.17
C ARG A 147 -6.16 0.10 -9.27
N LYS A 148 -5.67 0.16 -10.49
CA LYS A 148 -4.25 0.44 -10.77
C LYS A 148 -4.13 1.75 -11.53
N PHE A 149 -3.19 2.58 -11.10
CA PHE A 149 -2.85 3.87 -11.71
C PHE A 149 -1.36 3.87 -12.01
N PHE A 150 -1.02 3.95 -13.27
CA PHE A 150 0.35 3.91 -13.75
C PHE A 150 0.72 5.24 -14.42
N GLU A 151 1.89 5.76 -14.07
CA GLU A 151 2.52 6.85 -14.81
C GLU A 151 3.56 6.27 -15.77
N GLU A 152 3.20 6.24 -17.04
CA GLU A 152 3.98 5.62 -18.09
C GLU A 152 5.32 6.35 -18.32
N GLY A 153 6.40 5.57 -18.43
CA GLY A 153 7.75 6.10 -18.65
C GLY A 153 8.36 6.85 -17.48
N LYS A 154 7.65 6.96 -16.38
CA LYS A 154 8.13 7.68 -15.19
C LYS A 154 9.07 6.80 -14.36
N ARG A 155 10.18 7.41 -13.93
CA ARG A 155 11.20 6.82 -13.07
C ARG A 155 11.07 7.35 -11.64
N GLY A 156 11.78 6.67 -10.73
CA GLY A 156 11.99 7.12 -9.37
C GLY A 156 11.12 6.40 -8.37
N HIS A 157 11.72 6.15 -7.20
CA HIS A 157 11.18 5.26 -6.18
C HIS A 157 10.76 6.00 -4.90
N MET A 158 11.36 7.15 -4.60
CA MET A 158 11.13 7.83 -3.33
C MET A 158 9.68 8.30 -3.18
N LEU A 159 9.03 7.92 -2.07
CA LEU A 159 7.61 8.22 -1.83
C LEU A 159 7.31 9.70 -1.97
N GLU A 160 8.06 10.59 -1.32
CA GLU A 160 7.77 12.02 -1.31
C GLU A 160 8.02 12.66 -2.66
N THR A 161 9.25 12.51 -3.20
CA THR A 161 9.71 13.20 -4.40
C THR A 161 9.13 12.68 -5.71
N HIS A 162 8.88 11.37 -5.78
CA HIS A 162 8.52 10.73 -7.04
C HIS A 162 7.04 10.31 -7.10
N TYR A 163 6.39 10.17 -5.95
CA TYR A 163 4.99 9.75 -5.88
C TYR A 163 4.07 10.85 -5.35
N LEU A 164 4.33 11.38 -4.15
CA LEU A 164 3.44 12.37 -3.55
C LEU A 164 3.49 13.71 -4.26
N GLN A 165 4.67 14.16 -4.72
CA GLN A 165 4.77 15.37 -5.56
C GLN A 165 4.05 15.16 -6.90
N GLY A 166 4.16 13.97 -7.51
CA GLY A 166 3.41 13.63 -8.72
C GLY A 166 1.90 13.71 -8.50
N LEU A 167 1.42 13.15 -7.39
CA LEU A 167 0.01 13.26 -6.98
C LEU A 167 -0.40 14.73 -6.80
N GLU A 168 0.48 15.61 -6.30
CA GLU A 168 0.24 17.05 -6.20
C GLU A 168 0.12 17.73 -7.56
N GLN A 169 0.85 17.26 -8.54
CA GLN A 169 0.84 17.75 -9.91
C GLN A 169 -0.30 17.19 -10.76
N GLY A 170 -1.10 16.28 -10.21
CA GLY A 170 -2.27 15.69 -10.87
C GLY A 170 -2.03 14.35 -11.52
N GLU A 171 -0.85 13.74 -11.32
CA GLU A 171 -0.58 12.37 -11.73
C GLU A 171 -1.49 11.36 -11.03
N TYR A 172 -1.56 10.13 -11.54
CA TYR A 172 -2.47 9.07 -11.08
C TYR A 172 -3.93 9.52 -11.15
N ALA A 173 -4.31 10.12 -12.28
CA ALA A 173 -5.62 10.71 -12.49
C ALA A 173 -6.75 9.69 -12.22
N GLY A 174 -7.73 10.11 -11.42
CA GLY A 174 -8.85 9.25 -11.01
C GLY A 174 -8.63 8.46 -9.72
N SER A 175 -7.45 8.55 -9.09
CA SER A 175 -7.24 8.06 -7.73
C SER A 175 -8.07 8.86 -6.72
N LYS A 176 -8.64 8.16 -5.74
CA LYS A 176 -9.43 8.77 -4.66
C LYS A 176 -8.59 9.70 -3.78
N LEU A 177 -7.28 9.54 -3.75
CA LEU A 177 -6.37 10.43 -3.01
C LEU A 177 -6.48 11.89 -3.45
N HIS A 178 -6.83 12.16 -4.72
CA HIS A 178 -7.06 13.52 -5.19
C HIS A 178 -8.24 14.19 -4.50
N ASP A 179 -9.30 13.45 -4.21
CA ASP A 179 -10.48 14.00 -3.53
C ASP A 179 -10.12 14.38 -2.08
N TYR A 180 -9.38 13.53 -1.38
CA TYR A 180 -8.94 13.82 0.00
C TYR A 180 -8.04 15.05 0.09
N ARG A 181 -7.21 15.25 -0.92
CA ARG A 181 -6.37 16.44 -1.02
C ARG A 181 -7.19 17.71 -1.27
N LYS A 182 -8.22 17.66 -2.12
CA LYS A 182 -9.15 18.78 -2.35
C LYS A 182 -9.92 19.14 -1.08
N GLU A 183 -10.44 18.13 -0.35
CA GLU A 183 -11.12 18.31 0.92
C GLU A 183 -10.20 18.95 2.00
N ALA A 184 -8.91 18.60 2.02
CA ALA A 184 -7.95 19.19 2.94
C ALA A 184 -7.73 20.67 2.65
N LYS A 185 -7.57 21.04 1.37
CA LYS A 185 -7.38 22.43 0.94
C LYS A 185 -8.59 23.30 1.25
N SER A 186 -9.82 22.79 1.04
CA SER A 186 -11.05 23.54 1.31
C SER A 186 -11.30 23.84 2.79
N LYS A 187 -10.66 23.10 3.70
CA LYS A 187 -10.77 23.32 5.16
C LYS A 187 -9.69 24.23 5.73
N SER A 188 -8.69 24.57 4.92
CA SER A 188 -7.58 25.46 5.30
C SER A 188 -7.77 26.90 4.82
N THR A 189 -8.83 27.15 4.05
CA THR A 189 -9.30 28.45 3.57
C THR A 189 -10.48 28.90 4.41
#